data_231b3f35e034a5dd790a7be522d349af
#
_entry.id   231b3f35e034a5dd790a7be522d349af
#
_cell.length_a   1.000
_cell.length_b   1.000
_cell.length_c   1.000
_cell.angle_alpha   90.00
_cell.angle_beta   90.00
_cell.angle_gamma   90.00
#
_symmetry.space_group_name_H-M   'P 1'
#
loop_
_entity.id
_entity.type
_entity.pdbx_description
1 polymer ?
#
loop_
_entity_poly.entity_id
_entity_poly.type
_entity_poly.pdbx_seq_one_letter_code
_entity_poly.pdbx_strand_id
1 'polypeptide(L)'
;SPLSPCDNAVLLKRLIKGVAREMGMIASFMAKPYAQQAGSGTHIHISLLNRNGENIFSDQKNETGSKKLHYAIGGLIKSMKESMAIFCPNANSYRRFQPNLYVPMAPTWGLDNRTVAIRIPTAPEKDKRIEHRVSGADANPYLVMASLLSGIHYGMTNKVKPPNISTGDAIAKHKPSLPMTWVESLNAFSKSKILKEYFGKEFCHVYYETKHKELQKFNSLVTPLELDWYLRTV
;
A
#
# COMPACT_ATOMS: atom_id res chain seq x y z
N SER A 1 -5.69 -3.23 -19.41
CA SER A 1 -4.28 -2.87 -19.14
C SER A 1 -4.15 -2.27 -17.75
N PRO A 2 -3.13 -2.59 -16.95
CA PRO A 2 -2.93 -1.98 -15.64
C PRO A 2 -2.38 -0.54 -15.72
N LEU A 3 -1.91 -0.08 -16.89
CA LEU A 3 -1.39 1.27 -17.08
C LEU A 3 -2.51 2.32 -17.09
N SER A 4 -3.59 2.06 -17.81
CA SER A 4 -4.70 3.01 -17.96
C SER A 4 -5.27 3.53 -16.61
N PRO A 5 -5.56 2.69 -15.58
CA PRO A 5 -5.98 3.23 -14.28
C PRO A 5 -4.88 4.03 -13.57
N CYS A 6 -3.59 3.75 -13.80
CA CYS A 6 -2.50 4.54 -13.26
C CYS A 6 -2.44 5.92 -13.93
N ASP A 7 -2.56 5.97 -15.27
CA ASP A 7 -2.64 7.22 -16.03
C ASP A 7 -3.82 8.07 -15.56
N ASN A 8 -5.01 7.46 -15.43
CA ASN A 8 -6.21 8.12 -14.94
C ASN A 8 -6.03 8.67 -13.53
N ALA A 9 -5.35 7.94 -12.63
CA ALA A 9 -5.09 8.42 -11.27
C ALA A 9 -4.17 9.66 -11.27
N VAL A 10 -3.14 9.69 -12.12
CA VAL A 10 -2.25 10.85 -12.27
C VAL A 10 -2.98 12.04 -12.85
N LEU A 11 -3.74 11.83 -13.93
CA LEU A 11 -4.53 12.87 -14.59
C LEU A 11 -5.59 13.44 -13.65
N LEU A 12 -6.31 12.58 -12.91
CA LEU A 12 -7.32 13.00 -11.93
C LEU A 12 -6.70 13.88 -10.83
N LYS A 13 -5.56 13.47 -10.26
CA LYS A 13 -4.85 14.30 -9.27
C LYS A 13 -4.46 15.66 -9.83
N ARG A 14 -3.99 15.71 -11.07
CA ARG A 14 -3.63 16.95 -11.76
C ARG A 14 -4.85 17.84 -12.01
N LEU A 15 -5.95 17.25 -12.49
CA LEU A 15 -7.21 17.96 -12.72
C LEU A 15 -7.76 18.58 -11.43
N ILE A 16 -7.87 17.79 -10.36
CA ILE A 16 -8.36 18.27 -9.06
C ILE A 16 -7.52 19.45 -8.56
N LYS A 17 -6.18 19.35 -8.65
CA LYS A 17 -5.28 20.43 -8.24
C LYS A 17 -5.45 21.69 -9.11
N GLY A 18 -5.69 21.52 -10.42
CA GLY A 18 -5.94 22.63 -11.34
C GLY A 18 -7.22 23.36 -11.01
N VAL A 19 -8.33 22.63 -10.92
CA VAL A 19 -9.65 23.21 -10.58
C VAL A 19 -9.65 23.88 -9.21
N ALA A 20 -9.06 23.25 -8.20
CA ALA A 20 -8.94 23.83 -6.86
C ALA A 20 -8.21 25.19 -6.90
N ARG A 21 -7.10 25.27 -7.65
CA ARG A 21 -6.33 26.52 -7.79
C ARG A 21 -7.14 27.63 -8.46
N GLU A 22 -7.92 27.32 -9.50
CA GLU A 22 -8.82 28.30 -10.15
C GLU A 22 -9.91 28.84 -9.22
N MET A 23 -10.28 28.01 -8.22
CA MET A 23 -11.24 28.38 -7.17
C MET A 23 -10.59 29.05 -5.95
N GLY A 24 -9.30 29.41 -5.99
CA GLY A 24 -8.56 29.98 -4.86
C GLY A 24 -8.26 28.99 -3.73
N MET A 25 -8.35 27.67 -4.00
CA MET A 25 -8.12 26.59 -3.04
C MET A 25 -6.84 25.80 -3.34
N ILE A 26 -6.36 25.07 -2.34
CA ILE A 26 -5.24 24.12 -2.49
C ILE A 26 -5.76 22.71 -2.28
N ALA A 27 -5.67 21.85 -3.31
CA ALA A 27 -5.91 20.42 -3.17
C ALA A 27 -4.60 19.68 -2.89
N SER A 28 -4.59 18.87 -1.83
CA SER A 28 -3.43 18.07 -1.42
C SER A 28 -3.76 16.58 -1.39
N PHE A 29 -2.80 15.76 -1.84
CA PHE A 29 -2.82 14.31 -1.72
C PHE A 29 -1.79 13.80 -0.70
N MET A 30 -1.35 14.66 0.21
CA MET A 30 -0.55 14.24 1.38
C MET A 30 -1.27 13.14 2.15
N ALA A 31 -0.50 12.18 2.63
CA ALA A 31 -1.06 11.06 3.39
C ALA A 31 -1.73 11.50 4.69
N LYS A 32 -1.15 12.48 5.39
CA LYS A 32 -1.65 13.00 6.68
C LYS A 32 -1.36 14.51 6.79
N PRO A 33 -2.15 15.39 6.14
CA PRO A 33 -1.89 16.84 6.18
C PRO A 33 -2.15 17.46 7.56
N TYR A 34 -3.12 16.93 8.33
CA TYR A 34 -3.49 17.44 9.65
C TYR A 34 -3.44 16.33 10.69
N ALA A 35 -2.76 16.57 11.81
CA ALA A 35 -2.54 15.56 12.86
C ALA A 35 -3.83 14.97 13.43
N GLN A 36 -4.86 15.81 13.61
CA GLN A 36 -6.12 15.43 14.25
C GLN A 36 -7.23 15.02 13.26
N GLN A 37 -6.98 15.11 11.95
CA GLN A 37 -7.97 14.77 10.93
C GLN A 37 -7.70 13.41 10.30
N ALA A 38 -8.64 12.87 9.52
CA ALA A 38 -8.44 11.65 8.76
C ALA A 38 -7.27 11.77 7.78
N GLY A 39 -6.58 10.66 7.52
CA GLY A 39 -5.55 10.57 6.49
C GLY A 39 -6.13 10.23 5.12
N SER A 40 -5.30 10.38 4.08
CA SER A 40 -5.62 10.04 2.69
C SER A 40 -4.95 8.73 2.29
N GLY A 41 -5.76 7.68 2.11
CA GLY A 41 -5.34 6.38 1.57
C GLY A 41 -5.71 6.22 0.10
N THR A 42 -5.12 5.22 -0.53
CA THR A 42 -5.50 4.76 -1.87
C THR A 42 -5.80 3.27 -1.81
N HIS A 43 -7.02 2.88 -2.19
CA HIS A 43 -7.39 1.48 -2.31
C HIS A 43 -7.32 1.08 -3.78
N ILE A 44 -6.70 -0.07 -4.04
CA ILE A 44 -6.52 -0.57 -5.40
C ILE A 44 -7.23 -1.90 -5.53
N HIS A 45 -8.16 -1.96 -6.48
CA HIS A 45 -8.93 -3.15 -6.82
C HIS A 45 -8.31 -3.84 -8.02
N ILE A 46 -8.06 -5.14 -7.91
CA ILE A 46 -7.44 -5.96 -8.97
C ILE A 46 -8.27 -7.22 -9.17
N SER A 47 -8.71 -7.43 -10.41
CA SER A 47 -9.21 -8.71 -10.93
C SER A 47 -8.26 -9.22 -11.98
N LEU A 48 -8.11 -10.53 -12.10
CA LEU A 48 -7.34 -11.15 -13.18
C LEU A 48 -8.25 -11.97 -14.07
N LEU A 49 -8.12 -11.73 -15.37
CA LEU A 49 -8.86 -12.46 -16.39
C LEU A 49 -7.94 -13.42 -17.15
N ASN A 50 -8.44 -14.57 -17.56
CA ASN A 50 -7.75 -15.42 -18.49
C ASN A 50 -7.91 -14.89 -19.94
N ARG A 51 -7.36 -15.62 -20.93
CA ARG A 51 -7.43 -15.23 -22.35
C ARG A 51 -8.87 -15.20 -22.90
N ASN A 52 -9.79 -15.91 -22.27
CA ASN A 52 -11.20 -15.96 -22.64
C ASN A 52 -12.04 -14.86 -21.96
N GLY A 53 -11.41 -13.99 -21.16
CA GLY A 53 -12.10 -12.93 -20.40
C GLY A 53 -12.75 -13.41 -19.10
N GLU A 54 -12.52 -14.65 -18.67
CA GLU A 54 -13.08 -15.19 -17.43
C GLU A 54 -12.23 -14.80 -16.21
N ASN A 55 -12.88 -14.43 -15.13
CA ASN A 55 -12.22 -14.06 -13.89
C ASN A 55 -11.61 -15.29 -13.18
N ILE A 56 -10.27 -15.34 -13.11
CA ILE A 56 -9.56 -16.49 -12.52
C ILE A 56 -9.56 -16.50 -10.99
N PHE A 57 -10.03 -15.43 -10.34
CA PHE A 57 -10.23 -15.36 -8.90
C PHE A 57 -11.54 -15.98 -8.45
N SER A 58 -12.46 -16.19 -9.39
CA SER A 58 -13.78 -16.76 -9.17
C SER A 58 -13.72 -18.28 -8.88
N ASP A 59 -14.57 -18.74 -7.99
CA ASP A 59 -14.86 -20.17 -7.75
C ASP A 59 -16.26 -20.31 -7.16
N GLN A 60 -17.21 -20.79 -7.97
CA GLN A 60 -18.61 -20.94 -7.57
C GLN A 60 -18.83 -21.87 -6.36
N LYS A 61 -17.86 -22.73 -6.06
CA LYS A 61 -17.93 -23.69 -4.95
C LYS A 61 -17.30 -23.17 -3.66
N ASN A 62 -16.64 -22.00 -3.72
CA ASN A 62 -15.89 -21.47 -2.58
C ASN A 62 -16.06 -19.95 -2.48
N GLU A 63 -16.82 -19.50 -1.48
CA GLU A 63 -17.05 -18.07 -1.21
C GLU A 63 -15.76 -17.26 -1.04
N THR A 64 -14.70 -17.90 -0.55
CA THR A 64 -13.39 -17.25 -0.40
C THR A 64 -12.63 -17.12 -1.71
N GLY A 65 -13.21 -17.61 -2.83
CA GLY A 65 -12.63 -17.55 -4.16
C GLY A 65 -11.69 -18.71 -4.50
N SER A 66 -11.08 -18.63 -5.66
CA SER A 66 -10.27 -19.72 -6.23
C SER A 66 -8.91 -19.91 -5.52
N LYS A 67 -8.28 -21.06 -5.74
CA LYS A 67 -6.88 -21.30 -5.31
C LYS A 67 -5.92 -20.24 -5.88
N LYS A 68 -6.17 -19.72 -7.08
CA LYS A 68 -5.36 -18.65 -7.70
C LYS A 68 -5.48 -17.34 -6.92
N LEU A 69 -6.69 -16.99 -6.48
CA LEU A 69 -6.91 -15.85 -5.58
C LEU A 69 -6.13 -16.01 -4.28
N HIS A 70 -6.20 -17.18 -3.65
CA HIS A 70 -5.47 -17.43 -2.41
C HIS A 70 -3.95 -17.33 -2.61
N TYR A 71 -3.41 -17.85 -3.70
CA TYR A 71 -1.98 -17.71 -4.00
C TYR A 71 -1.59 -16.24 -4.25
N ALA A 72 -2.43 -15.47 -4.94
CA ALA A 72 -2.22 -14.05 -5.14
C ALA A 72 -2.18 -13.29 -3.80
N ILE A 73 -3.14 -13.57 -2.89
CA ILE A 73 -3.15 -13.01 -1.53
C ILE A 73 -1.89 -13.40 -0.77
N GLY A 74 -1.50 -14.67 -0.82
CA GLY A 74 -0.28 -15.16 -0.17
C GLY A 74 0.98 -14.42 -0.62
N GLY A 75 1.11 -14.18 -1.92
CA GLY A 75 2.23 -13.42 -2.48
C GLY A 75 2.22 -11.95 -2.08
N LEU A 76 1.05 -11.30 -2.11
CA LEU A 76 0.90 -9.91 -1.65
C LEU A 76 1.27 -9.76 -0.17
N ILE A 77 0.82 -10.67 0.68
CA ILE A 77 1.15 -10.67 2.12
C ILE A 77 2.65 -10.85 2.33
N LYS A 78 3.26 -11.78 1.60
CA LYS A 78 4.70 -12.07 1.70
C LYS A 78 5.57 -10.89 1.28
N SER A 79 5.20 -10.17 0.21
CA SER A 79 5.95 -9.01 -0.29
C SER A 79 5.56 -7.68 0.39
N MET A 80 4.50 -7.63 1.17
CA MET A 80 3.92 -6.38 1.69
C MET A 80 4.91 -5.58 2.53
N LYS A 81 5.60 -6.22 3.47
CA LYS A 81 6.60 -5.56 4.34
C LYS A 81 7.70 -4.89 3.52
N GLU A 82 8.18 -5.57 2.50
CA GLU A 82 9.25 -5.10 1.61
C GLU A 82 8.77 -3.99 0.68
N SER A 83 7.48 -3.95 0.37
CA SER A 83 6.84 -2.95 -0.51
C SER A 83 6.43 -1.67 0.21
N MET A 84 6.54 -1.60 1.53
CA MET A 84 6.08 -0.45 2.32
C MET A 84 6.74 0.87 1.90
N ALA A 85 8.02 0.86 1.50
CA ALA A 85 8.68 2.07 1.01
C ALA A 85 8.08 2.61 -0.30
N ILE A 86 7.40 1.76 -1.08
CA ILE A 86 6.63 2.15 -2.28
C ILE A 86 5.24 2.62 -1.90
N PHE A 87 4.54 1.91 -0.98
CA PHE A 87 3.19 2.24 -0.54
C PHE A 87 3.13 3.49 0.32
N CYS A 88 4.20 3.77 1.05
CA CYS A 88 4.37 4.89 1.98
C CYS A 88 5.71 5.58 1.71
N PRO A 89 5.81 6.43 0.65
CA PRO A 89 7.09 6.82 0.08
C PRO A 89 7.84 7.95 0.79
N ASN A 90 7.30 8.48 1.91
CA ASN A 90 7.89 9.61 2.63
C ASN A 90 7.52 9.61 4.13
N ALA A 91 8.15 10.47 4.92
CA ALA A 91 7.94 10.55 6.37
C ALA A 91 6.48 10.82 6.76
N ASN A 92 5.74 11.63 5.98
CA ASN A 92 4.34 11.95 6.26
C ASN A 92 3.43 10.74 6.07
N SER A 93 3.76 9.81 5.16
CA SER A 93 2.97 8.61 4.89
C SER A 93 2.75 7.77 6.16
N TYR A 94 3.75 7.68 7.04
CA TYR A 94 3.70 6.88 8.27
C TYR A 94 2.87 7.51 9.37
N ARG A 95 2.55 8.80 9.28
CA ARG A 95 1.66 9.50 10.22
C ARG A 95 0.18 9.04 10.12
N ARG A 96 -0.15 8.25 9.07
CA ARG A 96 -1.46 7.60 8.93
C ARG A 96 -1.65 6.41 9.88
N PHE A 97 -0.56 5.74 10.26
CA PHE A 97 -0.60 4.54 11.10
C PHE A 97 -0.81 4.92 12.57
N GLN A 98 -2.03 5.25 12.91
CA GLN A 98 -2.44 5.61 14.26
C GLN A 98 -3.61 4.73 14.70
N PRO A 99 -3.79 4.48 16.00
CA PRO A 99 -4.96 3.80 16.52
C PRO A 99 -6.26 4.46 16.03
N ASN A 100 -7.31 3.66 15.83
CA ASN A 100 -8.67 4.10 15.44
C ASN A 100 -8.84 4.71 14.03
N LEU A 101 -7.87 4.57 13.14
CA LEU A 101 -7.94 5.14 11.79
C LEU A 101 -8.16 4.11 10.66
N TYR A 102 -8.63 2.91 10.93
CA TYR A 102 -8.87 1.86 9.91
C TYR A 102 -7.72 1.65 8.91
N VAL A 103 -6.48 1.99 9.30
CA VAL A 103 -5.28 1.76 8.52
C VAL A 103 -4.64 0.46 8.98
N PRO A 104 -4.53 -0.56 8.14
CA PRO A 104 -4.00 -1.86 8.56
C PRO A 104 -2.50 -1.76 8.86
N MET A 105 -2.10 -2.24 10.04
CA MET A 105 -0.71 -2.25 10.52
C MET A 105 -0.08 -3.65 10.50
N ALA A 106 -0.82 -4.65 10.05
CA ALA A 106 -0.37 -6.03 9.89
C ALA A 106 -0.79 -6.58 8.51
N PRO A 107 -0.02 -7.50 7.90
CA PRO A 107 -0.32 -8.09 6.60
C PRO A 107 -1.41 -9.16 6.73
N THR A 108 -2.64 -8.72 6.88
CA THR A 108 -3.84 -9.53 7.10
C THR A 108 -4.77 -9.50 5.89
N TRP A 109 -5.65 -10.49 5.78
CA TRP A 109 -6.68 -10.52 4.74
C TRP A 109 -8.01 -11.02 5.29
N GLY A 110 -9.11 -10.68 4.63
CA GLY A 110 -10.44 -11.08 5.06
C GLY A 110 -11.52 -10.80 4.03
N LEU A 111 -12.67 -11.48 4.18
CA LEU A 111 -13.88 -11.24 3.40
C LEU A 111 -14.60 -10.02 3.96
N ASP A 112 -14.94 -9.09 3.11
CA ASP A 112 -15.70 -7.86 3.38
C ASP A 112 -15.27 -7.09 4.64
N ASN A 113 -14.03 -7.27 5.06
CA ASN A 113 -13.47 -6.72 6.28
C ASN A 113 -12.65 -5.45 5.98
N ARG A 114 -13.03 -4.31 6.55
CA ARG A 114 -12.35 -3.02 6.33
C ARG A 114 -11.14 -2.80 7.23
N THR A 115 -10.87 -3.70 8.17
CA THR A 115 -9.74 -3.59 9.11
C THR A 115 -8.50 -4.37 8.68
N VAL A 116 -8.58 -5.12 7.56
CA VAL A 116 -7.46 -5.90 6.99
C VAL A 116 -6.69 -5.15 5.91
N ALA A 117 -5.46 -5.58 5.64
CA ALA A 117 -4.62 -5.03 4.59
C ALA A 117 -5.09 -5.43 3.17
N ILE A 118 -5.64 -6.64 3.03
CA ILE A 118 -6.19 -7.17 1.79
C ILE A 118 -7.62 -7.61 2.05
N ARG A 119 -8.57 -6.88 1.46
CA ARG A 119 -9.99 -7.20 1.54
C ARG A 119 -10.43 -7.90 0.26
N ILE A 120 -11.27 -8.91 0.39
CA ILE A 120 -12.03 -9.51 -0.71
C ILE A 120 -13.46 -9.01 -0.56
N PRO A 121 -13.88 -8.01 -1.33
CA PRO A 121 -15.23 -7.48 -1.26
C PRO A 121 -16.24 -8.53 -1.68
N THR A 122 -17.42 -8.54 -1.05
CA THR A 122 -18.58 -9.27 -1.50
C THR A 122 -18.97 -8.77 -2.90
N ALA A 123 -19.03 -9.64 -3.86
CA ALA A 123 -19.35 -9.32 -5.24
C ALA A 123 -19.82 -10.59 -5.99
N PRO A 124 -20.59 -10.45 -7.09
CA PRO A 124 -20.84 -11.54 -8.00
C PRO A 124 -19.53 -12.19 -8.46
N GLU A 125 -19.57 -13.48 -8.81
CA GLU A 125 -18.38 -14.24 -9.18
C GLU A 125 -17.53 -13.57 -10.26
N LYS A 126 -18.18 -13.04 -11.32
CA LYS A 126 -17.50 -12.31 -12.40
C LYS A 126 -16.70 -11.08 -11.93
N ASP A 127 -17.07 -10.51 -10.78
CA ASP A 127 -16.50 -9.27 -10.21
C ASP A 127 -15.61 -9.55 -9.00
N LYS A 128 -15.26 -10.82 -8.72
CA LYS A 128 -14.37 -11.23 -7.63
C LYS A 128 -13.01 -10.51 -7.77
N ARG A 129 -12.56 -9.85 -6.72
CA ARG A 129 -11.36 -9.01 -6.76
C ARG A 129 -10.64 -8.91 -5.42
N ILE A 130 -9.40 -8.55 -5.49
CA ILE A 130 -8.57 -8.12 -4.36
C ILE A 130 -8.69 -6.61 -4.22
N GLU A 131 -8.92 -6.12 -3.00
CA GLU A 131 -8.75 -4.72 -2.63
C GLU A 131 -7.54 -4.58 -1.71
N HIS A 132 -6.46 -3.96 -2.22
CA HIS A 132 -5.29 -3.62 -1.41
C HIS A 132 -5.49 -2.27 -0.75
N ARG A 133 -5.24 -2.16 0.58
CA ARG A 133 -5.68 -1.04 1.41
C ARG A 133 -4.55 -0.28 2.14
N VAL A 134 -3.29 -0.62 1.89
CA VAL A 134 -2.14 -0.08 2.66
C VAL A 134 -1.63 1.24 2.10
N SER A 135 -1.64 1.42 0.77
CA SER A 135 -1.02 2.57 0.11
C SER A 135 -1.61 3.91 0.51
N GLY A 136 -0.77 4.92 0.61
CA GLY A 136 -1.18 6.32 0.73
C GLY A 136 -1.60 6.93 -0.61
N ALA A 137 -2.40 8.00 -0.55
CA ALA A 137 -2.76 8.78 -1.74
C ALA A 137 -1.54 9.52 -2.34
N ASP A 138 -0.47 9.69 -1.58
CA ASP A 138 0.81 10.29 -1.96
C ASP A 138 1.73 9.34 -2.74
N ALA A 139 1.44 8.04 -2.74
CA ALA A 139 2.22 7.05 -3.45
C ALA A 139 2.14 7.21 -4.99
N ASN A 140 3.20 6.82 -5.68
CA ASN A 140 3.24 6.77 -7.15
C ASN A 140 2.39 5.58 -7.64
N PRO A 141 1.30 5.78 -8.38
CA PRO A 141 0.37 4.72 -8.76
C PRO A 141 1.01 3.64 -9.63
N TYR A 142 1.97 3.99 -10.48
CA TYR A 142 2.68 3.02 -11.33
C TYR A 142 3.53 2.06 -10.49
N LEU A 143 4.31 2.60 -9.54
CA LEU A 143 5.14 1.79 -8.66
C LEU A 143 4.32 0.93 -7.72
N VAL A 144 3.20 1.46 -7.20
CA VAL A 144 2.25 0.69 -6.39
C VAL A 144 1.67 -0.46 -7.21
N MET A 145 1.16 -0.19 -8.42
CA MET A 145 0.62 -1.22 -9.30
C MET A 145 1.65 -2.28 -9.65
N ALA A 146 2.87 -1.87 -10.02
CA ALA A 146 3.96 -2.80 -10.31
C ALA A 146 4.31 -3.70 -9.11
N SER A 147 4.35 -3.11 -7.89
CA SER A 147 4.60 -3.86 -6.66
C SER A 147 3.49 -4.88 -6.36
N LEU A 148 2.23 -4.49 -6.56
CA LEU A 148 1.10 -5.40 -6.37
C LEU A 148 1.12 -6.55 -7.39
N LEU A 149 1.36 -6.25 -8.66
CA LEU A 149 1.46 -7.28 -9.71
C LEU A 149 2.63 -8.23 -9.47
N SER A 150 3.77 -7.71 -8.98
CA SER A 150 4.93 -8.53 -8.59
C SER A 150 4.57 -9.51 -7.47
N GLY A 151 3.91 -9.03 -6.41
CA GLY A 151 3.44 -9.87 -5.31
C GLY A 151 2.44 -10.93 -5.78
N ILE A 152 1.45 -10.56 -6.59
CA ILE A 152 0.45 -11.46 -7.16
C ILE A 152 1.12 -12.54 -8.02
N HIS A 153 1.96 -12.14 -8.97
CA HIS A 153 2.64 -13.08 -9.86
C HIS A 153 3.56 -14.02 -9.07
N TYR A 154 4.37 -13.49 -8.15
CA TYR A 154 5.21 -14.30 -7.27
C TYR A 154 4.39 -15.33 -6.49
N GLY A 155 3.28 -14.91 -5.89
CA GLY A 155 2.40 -15.77 -5.12
C GLY A 155 1.78 -16.89 -5.93
N MET A 156 1.30 -16.57 -7.14
CA MET A 156 0.70 -17.55 -8.05
C MET A 156 1.72 -18.54 -8.61
N THR A 157 2.90 -18.06 -9.00
CA THR A 157 3.99 -18.91 -9.55
C THR A 157 4.53 -19.87 -8.49
N ASN A 158 4.75 -19.38 -7.27
CA ASN A 158 5.31 -20.15 -6.17
C ASN A 158 4.24 -20.83 -5.30
N LYS A 159 2.95 -20.73 -5.66
CA LYS A 159 1.82 -21.32 -4.93
C LYS A 159 1.83 -20.96 -3.43
N VAL A 160 2.14 -19.69 -3.13
CA VAL A 160 2.25 -19.19 -1.75
C VAL A 160 0.87 -19.17 -1.10
N LYS A 161 0.69 -19.94 -0.04
CA LYS A 161 -0.57 -19.96 0.71
C LYS A 161 -0.66 -18.72 1.61
N PRO A 162 -1.81 -18.04 1.68
CA PRO A 162 -2.02 -16.97 2.64
C PRO A 162 -2.10 -17.53 4.08
N PRO A 163 -1.89 -16.70 5.11
CA PRO A 163 -2.25 -17.05 6.48
C PRO A 163 -3.77 -17.25 6.62
N ASN A 164 -4.22 -17.65 7.81
CA ASN A 164 -5.64 -17.78 8.10
C ASN A 164 -6.37 -16.45 7.87
N ILE A 165 -7.61 -16.55 7.42
CA ILE A 165 -8.49 -15.40 7.22
C ILE A 165 -8.76 -14.68 8.55
N SER A 166 -8.73 -13.35 8.52
CA SER A 166 -9.04 -12.53 9.69
C SER A 166 -10.52 -12.14 9.70
N THR A 167 -11.20 -12.47 10.77
CA THR A 167 -12.61 -12.13 11.02
C THR A 167 -12.75 -11.11 12.15
N GLY A 168 -13.76 -10.26 12.09
CA GLY A 168 -13.97 -9.18 13.06
C GLY A 168 -12.91 -8.10 12.95
N ASP A 169 -12.60 -7.39 14.03
CA ASP A 169 -11.61 -6.32 14.02
C ASP A 169 -10.17 -6.87 13.97
N ALA A 170 -9.58 -6.86 12.79
CA ALA A 170 -8.22 -7.33 12.58
C ALA A 170 -7.16 -6.40 13.20
N ILE A 171 -7.46 -5.10 13.35
CA ILE A 171 -6.53 -4.14 13.96
C ILE A 171 -6.38 -4.45 15.45
N ALA A 172 -7.48 -4.75 16.14
CA ALA A 172 -7.45 -5.13 17.54
C ALA A 172 -6.81 -6.52 17.78
N LYS A 173 -6.99 -7.45 16.83
CA LYS A 173 -6.52 -8.84 16.97
C LYS A 173 -5.05 -9.06 16.63
N HIS A 174 -4.49 -8.23 15.74
CA HIS A 174 -3.12 -8.42 15.23
C HIS A 174 -2.23 -7.26 15.66
N LYS A 175 -1.12 -7.59 16.34
CA LYS A 175 -0.09 -6.59 16.66
C LYS A 175 0.50 -5.99 15.38
N PRO A 176 0.87 -4.69 15.38
CA PRO A 176 1.60 -4.09 14.26
C PRO A 176 2.83 -4.91 13.90
N SER A 177 2.98 -5.23 12.62
CA SER A 177 4.10 -6.02 12.09
C SER A 177 4.60 -5.56 10.72
N LEU A 178 3.91 -4.59 10.11
CA LEU A 178 4.45 -3.84 8.99
C LEU A 178 5.45 -2.78 9.51
N PRO A 179 6.40 -2.35 8.67
CA PRO A 179 7.25 -1.21 9.00
C PRO A 179 6.42 0.04 9.32
N MET A 180 6.60 0.60 10.50
CA MET A 180 5.84 1.75 11.00
C MET A 180 6.60 3.07 10.83
N THR A 181 7.84 3.00 10.37
CA THR A 181 8.69 4.16 10.09
C THR A 181 9.29 4.09 8.68
N TRP A 182 9.66 5.24 8.15
CA TRP A 182 10.29 5.30 6.83
C TRP A 182 11.64 4.58 6.80
N VAL A 183 12.42 4.67 7.87
CA VAL A 183 13.70 3.97 8.04
C VAL A 183 13.50 2.45 7.96
N GLU A 184 12.56 1.90 8.73
CA GLU A 184 12.27 0.45 8.70
C GLU A 184 11.83 -0.02 7.32
N SER A 185 11.03 0.77 6.62
CA SER A 185 10.53 0.45 5.29
C SER A 185 11.64 0.45 4.24
N LEU A 186 12.54 1.44 4.27
CA LEU A 186 13.71 1.48 3.40
C LEU A 186 14.65 0.30 3.66
N ASN A 187 14.87 -0.05 4.93
CA ASN A 187 15.66 -1.23 5.30
C ASN A 187 15.03 -2.54 4.81
N ALA A 188 13.70 -2.67 4.89
CA ALA A 188 13.00 -3.84 4.37
C ALA A 188 13.08 -3.90 2.84
N PHE A 189 12.88 -2.78 2.15
CA PHE A 189 12.95 -2.65 0.70
C PHE A 189 14.33 -3.03 0.17
N SER A 190 15.41 -2.50 0.77
CA SER A 190 16.79 -2.75 0.33
C SER A 190 17.19 -4.23 0.38
N LYS A 191 16.57 -5.00 1.29
CA LYS A 191 16.82 -6.42 1.50
C LYS A 191 15.90 -7.33 0.68
N SER A 192 14.91 -6.75 -0.02
CA SER A 192 13.92 -7.53 -0.76
C SER A 192 14.55 -8.33 -1.89
N LYS A 193 14.30 -9.63 -1.90
CA LYS A 193 14.62 -10.50 -3.04
C LYS A 193 13.54 -10.41 -4.11
N ILE A 194 12.27 -10.37 -3.70
CA ILE A 194 11.12 -10.32 -4.60
C ILE A 194 11.17 -9.03 -5.43
N LEU A 195 11.29 -7.87 -4.79
CA LEU A 195 11.32 -6.61 -5.54
C LEU A 195 12.53 -6.50 -6.47
N LYS A 196 13.71 -7.00 -6.07
CA LYS A 196 14.89 -7.03 -6.94
C LYS A 196 14.72 -7.95 -8.14
N GLU A 197 13.96 -9.04 -8.02
CA GLU A 197 13.63 -9.94 -9.13
C GLU A 197 12.73 -9.25 -10.16
N TYR A 198 11.71 -8.51 -9.72
CA TYR A 198 10.70 -7.92 -10.60
C TYR A 198 11.03 -6.52 -11.10
N PHE A 199 11.66 -5.68 -10.28
CA PHE A 199 12.03 -4.31 -10.64
C PHE A 199 13.46 -4.18 -11.19
N GLY A 200 14.29 -5.20 -10.97
CA GLY A 200 15.72 -5.15 -11.24
C GLY A 200 16.52 -4.55 -10.07
N LYS A 201 17.77 -5.02 -9.94
CA LYS A 201 18.66 -4.59 -8.85
C LYS A 201 19.02 -3.10 -8.95
N GLU A 202 19.23 -2.61 -10.17
CA GLU A 202 19.61 -1.21 -10.44
C GLU A 202 18.48 -0.25 -10.03
N PHE A 203 17.24 -0.51 -10.49
CA PHE A 203 16.10 0.30 -10.08
C PHE A 203 15.95 0.33 -8.55
N CYS A 204 16.01 -0.84 -7.90
CA CYS A 204 15.89 -0.92 -6.44
C CYS A 204 17.00 -0.14 -5.73
N HIS A 205 18.23 -0.16 -6.26
CA HIS A 205 19.33 0.62 -5.71
C HIS A 205 19.08 2.12 -5.86
N VAL A 206 18.76 2.60 -7.06
CA VAL A 206 18.50 4.02 -7.32
C VAL A 206 17.31 4.53 -6.49
N TYR A 207 16.23 3.75 -6.40
CA TYR A 207 15.07 4.10 -5.58
C TYR A 207 15.45 4.23 -4.10
N TYR A 208 16.18 3.24 -3.57
CA TYR A 208 16.65 3.25 -2.18
C TYR A 208 17.53 4.47 -1.90
N GLU A 209 18.56 4.73 -2.72
CA GLU A 209 19.48 5.85 -2.52
C GLU A 209 18.75 7.20 -2.59
N THR A 210 17.83 7.36 -3.54
CA THR A 210 17.02 8.57 -3.66
C THR A 210 16.21 8.80 -2.39
N LYS A 211 15.49 7.78 -1.94
CA LYS A 211 14.65 7.87 -0.74
C LYS A 211 15.45 8.00 0.56
N HIS A 212 16.62 7.39 0.60
CA HIS A 212 17.54 7.53 1.73
C HIS A 212 18.09 8.97 1.86
N LYS A 213 18.46 9.61 0.74
CA LYS A 213 18.86 11.02 0.73
C LYS A 213 17.73 11.97 1.13
N GLU A 214 16.50 11.70 0.66
CA GLU A 214 15.32 12.45 1.10
C GLU A 214 15.12 12.32 2.63
N LEU A 215 15.26 11.11 3.19
CA LEU A 215 15.16 10.83 4.61
C LEU A 215 16.27 11.57 5.41
N GLN A 216 17.52 11.51 4.94
CA GLN A 216 18.64 12.25 5.56
C GLN A 216 18.36 13.75 5.59
N LYS A 217 17.89 14.31 4.47
CA LYS A 217 17.52 15.73 4.39
C LYS A 217 16.37 16.07 5.34
N PHE A 218 15.34 15.24 5.41
CA PHE A 218 14.21 15.43 6.34
C PHE A 218 14.69 15.45 7.79
N ASN A 219 15.54 14.49 8.19
CA ASN A 219 16.06 14.37 9.55
C ASN A 219 17.12 15.42 9.91
N SER A 220 17.70 16.13 8.94
CA SER A 220 18.67 17.20 9.21
C SER A 220 18.03 18.53 9.62
N LEU A 221 16.68 18.63 9.54
CA LEU A 221 15.97 19.87 9.88
C LEU A 221 15.56 19.83 11.35
N VAL A 222 15.98 20.86 12.11
CA VAL A 222 15.51 21.09 13.48
C VAL A 222 14.09 21.64 13.41
N THR A 223 13.16 20.99 14.09
CA THR A 223 11.74 21.36 14.08
C THR A 223 11.40 22.31 15.23
N PRO A 224 10.32 23.13 15.09
CA PRO A 224 9.83 23.94 16.22
C PRO A 224 9.50 23.09 17.46
N LEU A 225 9.04 21.86 17.27
CA LEU A 225 8.73 20.95 18.38
C LEU A 225 9.97 20.56 19.19
N GLU A 226 11.12 20.34 18.52
CA GLU A 226 12.38 20.05 19.19
C GLU A 226 12.86 21.26 20.04
N LEU A 227 12.69 22.48 19.50
CA LEU A 227 13.01 23.69 20.25
C LEU A 227 12.08 23.86 21.45
N ASP A 228 10.80 23.62 21.29
CA ASP A 228 9.80 23.68 22.37
C ASP A 228 10.12 22.69 23.49
N TRP A 229 10.50 21.47 23.15
CA TRP A 229 10.77 20.41 24.13
C TRP A 229 12.13 20.49 24.76
N TYR A 230 13.18 20.84 23.99
CA TYR A 230 14.56 20.62 24.42
C TYR A 230 15.34 21.90 24.74
N LEU A 231 14.94 23.05 24.18
CA LEU A 231 15.74 24.28 24.33
C LEU A 231 16.01 24.70 25.79
N ARG A 232 15.11 24.34 26.72
CA ARG A 232 15.22 24.69 28.13
C ARG A 232 15.32 23.50 29.08
N THR A 233 15.29 22.28 28.55
CA THR A 233 15.22 21.05 29.36
C THR A 233 16.50 20.22 29.32
N VAL A 234 17.40 20.51 28.39
CA VAL A 234 18.70 19.84 28.24
C VAL A 234 19.83 20.83 28.25
#